data_a45a85eaa90fdf7951aabb675b216b0c
#
_entry.id   a45a85eaa90fdf7951aabb675b216b0c
#
_cell.length_a   1.000
_cell.length_b   1.000
_cell.length_c   1.000
_cell.angle_alpha   90.00
_cell.angle_beta   90.00
_cell.angle_gamma   90.00
#
_symmetry.space_group_name_H-M   'P 1'
#
loop_
_entity.id
_entity.type
_entity.pdbx_description
1 polymer ?
#
loop_
_entity_poly.entity_id
_entity_poly.type
_entity_poly.pdbx_seq_one_letter_code
_entity_poly.pdbx_strand_id
1 'polypeptide(L)'
;MISKKTIKRIYNVVIILLLLCGIGYVCSRFIHLGNVEYTDDARVERHISPVNTRIQGFISEIRFEEYQHVRKGDTLVVIDNTEYLYMLAQAQADLARATSGKSADAASIRTTESNVTVAEAGMEEAKANLKNAKDYYERYKALLAKDAVTRQQFDAVETRYKAAQARYDQISRQRKSTKLVGHELTGRLGQSEANVNLAEAALELAKLRLSYTIITAPCDGYVGRKDIHVGQLVQPGQLLVKVVDDANVWIMADYRETQLKHIAVGSEVKISADALPDTEFTGHVESIASATGTAWMGAPVNNATGNFVKVEQRVPVRIRIDGKPEELAALKAGLNVETEVKY
;
A
#
# COMPACT_ATOMS: atom_id res chain seq x y z
N MET A 1 -43.64 77.01 -33.01
CA MET A 1 -42.18 77.22 -32.93
C MET A 1 -41.70 76.88 -31.51
N ILE A 2 -41.03 75.78 -31.34
CA ILE A 2 -40.47 75.36 -30.05
C ILE A 2 -39.25 76.24 -29.79
N SER A 3 -39.21 76.95 -28.64
CA SER A 3 -38.17 77.88 -28.28
C SER A 3 -36.79 77.16 -28.22
N LYS A 4 -35.74 77.77 -28.82
CA LYS A 4 -34.33 77.23 -28.68
C LYS A 4 -33.91 76.89 -27.30
N LYS A 5 -34.49 77.54 -26.28
CA LYS A 5 -34.26 77.24 -24.84
C LYS A 5 -34.87 75.93 -24.39
N THR A 6 -36.02 75.54 -24.98
CA THR A 6 -36.74 74.27 -24.63
C THR A 6 -36.01 73.08 -25.24
N ILE A 7 -35.48 73.20 -26.49
CA ILE A 7 -34.67 72.15 -27.12
C ILE A 7 -33.38 71.91 -26.36
N LYS A 8 -32.73 72.97 -25.87
CA LYS A 8 -31.50 72.82 -25.08
C LYS A 8 -31.74 72.17 -23.68
N ARG A 9 -32.94 72.41 -23.07
CA ARG A 9 -33.31 71.70 -21.86
C ARG A 9 -33.61 70.24 -22.09
N ILE A 10 -34.33 69.91 -23.15
CA ILE A 10 -34.61 68.51 -23.56
C ILE A 10 -33.30 67.74 -23.83
N TYR A 11 -32.37 68.36 -24.56
CA TYR A 11 -31.07 67.79 -24.87
C TYR A 11 -30.25 67.49 -23.57
N ASN A 12 -30.21 68.43 -22.60
CA ASN A 12 -29.55 68.24 -21.35
C ASN A 12 -30.21 67.12 -20.50
N VAL A 13 -31.54 67.03 -20.52
CA VAL A 13 -32.25 65.97 -19.81
C VAL A 13 -31.95 64.59 -20.41
N VAL A 14 -31.89 64.47 -21.73
CA VAL A 14 -31.54 63.19 -22.42
C VAL A 14 -30.10 62.79 -22.10
N ILE A 15 -29.13 63.72 -22.08
CA ILE A 15 -27.77 63.42 -21.73
C ILE A 15 -27.66 62.97 -20.24
N ILE A 16 -28.36 63.64 -19.32
CA ILE A 16 -28.36 63.21 -17.93
C ILE A 16 -28.97 61.80 -17.76
N LEU A 17 -30.04 61.52 -18.50
CA LEU A 17 -30.69 60.22 -18.48
C LEU A 17 -29.78 59.09 -19.04
N LEU A 18 -29.06 59.37 -20.15
CA LEU A 18 -28.05 58.46 -20.68
C LEU A 18 -26.86 58.26 -19.74
N LEU A 19 -26.41 59.32 -19.06
CA LEU A 19 -25.36 59.20 -18.04
C LEU A 19 -25.82 58.36 -16.82
N LEU A 20 -27.05 58.56 -16.33
CA LEU A 20 -27.62 57.80 -15.26
C LEU A 20 -27.82 56.33 -15.64
N CYS A 21 -28.29 56.02 -16.88
CA CYS A 21 -28.37 54.67 -17.40
C CYS A 21 -26.97 54.04 -17.55
N GLY A 22 -25.97 54.79 -18.03
CA GLY A 22 -24.61 54.31 -18.12
C GLY A 22 -23.98 54.01 -16.73
N ILE A 23 -24.20 54.89 -15.78
CA ILE A 23 -23.76 54.68 -14.38
C ILE A 23 -24.51 53.49 -13.77
N GLY A 24 -25.83 53.40 -13.97
CA GLY A 24 -26.63 52.27 -13.48
C GLY A 24 -26.15 50.94 -14.09
N TYR A 25 -25.84 50.90 -15.37
CA TYR A 25 -25.27 49.72 -16.04
C TYR A 25 -23.90 49.33 -15.48
N VAL A 26 -23.00 50.27 -15.30
CA VAL A 26 -21.67 50.05 -14.67
C VAL A 26 -21.85 49.60 -13.23
N CYS A 27 -22.68 50.28 -12.44
CA CYS A 27 -22.97 49.87 -11.07
C CYS A 27 -23.52 48.45 -10.95
N SER A 28 -24.44 48.06 -11.87
CA SER A 28 -25.02 46.71 -11.86
C SER A 28 -23.99 45.59 -12.17
N ARG A 29 -22.92 45.98 -12.86
CA ARG A 29 -21.87 45.02 -13.25
C ARG A 29 -20.78 44.84 -12.19
N PHE A 30 -20.55 45.88 -11.37
CA PHE A 30 -19.46 45.90 -10.36
C PHE A 30 -19.93 45.91 -8.91
N ILE A 31 -21.20 46.21 -8.64
CA ILE A 31 -21.75 46.24 -7.31
C ILE A 31 -22.72 45.10 -7.15
N HIS A 32 -22.30 44.05 -6.44
CA HIS A 32 -23.16 42.93 -6.04
C HIS A 32 -24.07 43.40 -4.89
N LEU A 33 -25.29 43.84 -5.28
CA LEU A 33 -26.32 44.32 -4.35
C LEU A 33 -27.11 43.09 -3.82
N GLY A 34 -26.72 42.58 -2.64
CA GLY A 34 -27.41 41.47 -1.99
C GLY A 34 -26.67 40.98 -0.75
N ASN A 35 -27.28 40.08 0.00
CA ASN A 35 -26.65 39.35 1.10
C ASN A 35 -25.77 38.23 0.52
N VAL A 36 -24.70 38.62 -0.22
CA VAL A 36 -23.78 37.69 -0.88
C VAL A 36 -22.33 38.09 -0.59
N GLU A 37 -21.50 37.12 -0.33
CA GLU A 37 -20.05 37.29 -0.27
C GLU A 37 -19.44 36.76 -1.57
N TYR A 38 -18.73 37.62 -2.30
CA TYR A 38 -18.15 37.36 -3.62
C TYR A 38 -16.65 37.26 -3.54
N THR A 39 -16.06 36.31 -4.30
CA THR A 39 -14.64 36.29 -4.61
C THR A 39 -14.40 35.80 -6.04
N ASP A 40 -13.42 36.41 -6.68
CA ASP A 40 -12.84 36.06 -7.99
C ASP A 40 -11.54 35.24 -7.84
N ASP A 41 -11.07 35.09 -6.59
CA ASP A 41 -9.90 34.27 -6.28
C ASP A 41 -10.33 32.84 -5.92
N ALA A 42 -10.86 32.17 -6.91
CA ALA A 42 -11.29 30.79 -6.78
C ALA A 42 -10.89 29.96 -8.01
N ARG A 43 -10.62 28.70 -7.79
CA ARG A 43 -10.18 27.78 -8.85
C ARG A 43 -10.76 26.39 -8.69
N VAL A 44 -10.95 25.75 -9.83
CA VAL A 44 -11.32 24.34 -9.87
C VAL A 44 -10.14 23.48 -9.48
N GLU A 45 -10.31 22.60 -8.54
CA GLU A 45 -9.32 21.60 -8.16
C GLU A 45 -9.85 20.18 -8.41
N ARG A 46 -8.93 19.30 -8.78
CA ARG A 46 -9.16 17.87 -8.92
C ARG A 46 -8.05 17.10 -8.23
N HIS A 47 -8.31 15.87 -7.85
CA HIS A 47 -7.26 15.02 -7.32
C HIS A 47 -6.26 14.68 -8.43
N ILE A 48 -5.00 15.00 -8.20
CA ILE A 48 -3.92 14.68 -9.14
C ILE A 48 -3.07 13.59 -8.51
N SER A 49 -3.10 12.41 -9.10
CA SER A 49 -2.35 11.24 -8.67
C SER A 49 -1.00 11.16 -9.38
N PRO A 50 0.13 11.37 -8.69
CA PRO A 50 1.44 11.17 -9.28
C PRO A 50 1.72 9.67 -9.43
N VAL A 51 2.13 9.25 -10.62
CA VAL A 51 2.53 7.87 -10.94
C VAL A 51 4.05 7.80 -10.96
N ASN A 52 4.61 7.20 -9.93
CA ASN A 52 6.05 7.07 -9.74
C ASN A 52 6.48 5.61 -9.94
N THR A 53 7.69 5.40 -10.46
CA THR A 53 8.29 4.05 -10.47
C THR A 53 8.78 3.64 -9.09
N ARG A 54 8.70 2.33 -8.79
CA ARG A 54 9.23 1.73 -7.55
C ARG A 54 10.56 1.02 -7.75
N ILE A 55 10.95 0.84 -9.03
CA ILE A 55 12.15 0.09 -9.42
C ILE A 55 12.99 0.91 -10.39
N GLN A 56 14.24 0.54 -10.53
CA GLN A 56 15.15 1.05 -11.55
C GLN A 56 15.02 0.20 -12.82
N GLY A 57 15.16 0.83 -13.99
CA GLY A 57 15.23 0.13 -15.27
C GLY A 57 15.05 1.07 -16.45
N PHE A 58 15.19 0.55 -17.65
CA PHE A 58 14.93 1.29 -18.87
C PHE A 58 13.46 1.18 -19.27
N ILE A 59 12.87 2.27 -19.73
CA ILE A 59 11.50 2.25 -20.27
C ILE A 59 11.53 1.46 -21.59
N SER A 60 10.80 0.34 -21.63
CA SER A 60 10.63 -0.48 -22.83
C SER A 60 9.51 0.04 -23.72
N GLU A 61 8.36 0.37 -23.11
CA GLU A 61 7.18 0.85 -23.82
C GLU A 61 6.45 1.92 -23.03
N ILE A 62 5.81 2.86 -23.76
CA ILE A 62 4.85 3.81 -23.20
C ILE A 62 3.54 3.59 -23.94
N ARG A 63 2.48 3.25 -23.22
CA ARG A 63 1.18 2.82 -23.78
C ARG A 63 0.08 3.88 -23.61
N PHE A 64 0.43 5.11 -23.47
CA PHE A 64 -0.54 6.22 -23.41
C PHE A 64 -0.09 7.39 -24.29
N GLU A 65 -1.05 8.20 -24.70
CA GLU A 65 -0.85 9.49 -25.34
C GLU A 65 -1.11 10.62 -24.33
N GLU A 66 -0.58 11.81 -24.60
CA GLU A 66 -0.84 12.99 -23.77
C GLU A 66 -2.35 13.32 -23.76
N TYR A 67 -2.87 13.59 -22.56
CA TYR A 67 -4.27 13.95 -22.32
C TYR A 67 -5.28 12.86 -22.65
N GLN A 68 -4.84 11.63 -22.86
CA GLN A 68 -5.70 10.48 -23.08
C GLN A 68 -6.46 10.14 -21.79
N HIS A 69 -7.73 9.75 -21.93
CA HIS A 69 -8.49 9.16 -20.83
C HIS A 69 -8.05 7.70 -20.61
N VAL A 70 -7.77 7.36 -19.37
CA VAL A 70 -7.37 6.02 -18.92
C VAL A 70 -8.25 5.55 -17.78
N ARG A 71 -8.38 4.24 -17.65
CA ARG A 71 -9.09 3.59 -16.55
C ARG A 71 -8.11 3.07 -15.53
N LYS A 72 -8.56 2.98 -14.30
CA LYS A 72 -7.79 2.35 -13.21
C LYS A 72 -7.33 0.95 -13.60
N GLY A 73 -6.03 0.70 -13.51
CA GLY A 73 -5.41 -0.57 -13.90
C GLY A 73 -4.88 -0.62 -15.34
N ASP A 74 -5.21 0.36 -16.19
CA ASP A 74 -4.63 0.43 -17.54
C ASP A 74 -3.11 0.57 -17.46
N THR A 75 -2.39 -0.18 -18.29
CA THR A 75 -0.93 -0.12 -18.35
C THR A 75 -0.48 1.16 -19.01
N LEU A 76 0.27 1.97 -18.27
CA LEU A 76 0.82 3.24 -18.76
C LEU A 76 2.25 3.09 -19.27
N VAL A 77 3.11 2.45 -18.48
CA VAL A 77 4.54 2.31 -18.81
C VAL A 77 4.98 0.89 -18.51
N VAL A 78 5.81 0.35 -19.38
CA VAL A 78 6.48 -0.93 -19.20
C VAL A 78 7.98 -0.67 -19.08
N ILE A 79 8.57 -1.10 -17.98
CA ILE A 79 10.01 -1.12 -17.75
C ILE A 79 10.56 -2.45 -18.25
N ASP A 80 11.78 -2.48 -18.79
CA ASP A 80 12.46 -3.71 -19.17
C ASP A 80 12.52 -4.67 -17.98
N ASN A 81 11.90 -5.83 -18.16
CA ASN A 81 11.72 -6.82 -17.13
C ASN A 81 12.71 -7.97 -17.17
N THR A 82 13.67 -7.93 -18.11
CA THR A 82 14.59 -9.04 -18.38
C THR A 82 15.38 -9.45 -17.12
N GLU A 83 15.94 -8.50 -16.40
CA GLU A 83 16.66 -8.75 -15.14
C GLU A 83 15.75 -9.35 -14.08
N TYR A 84 14.53 -8.82 -13.93
CA TYR A 84 13.54 -9.28 -12.96
C TYR A 84 13.02 -10.69 -13.25
N LEU A 85 12.93 -11.09 -14.54
CA LEU A 85 12.62 -12.46 -14.95
C LEU A 85 13.72 -13.43 -14.53
N TYR A 86 14.99 -13.06 -14.68
CA TYR A 86 16.11 -13.87 -14.20
C TYR A 86 16.12 -13.97 -12.67
N MET A 87 15.86 -12.88 -11.95
CA MET A 87 15.73 -12.91 -10.50
C MET A 87 14.59 -13.84 -10.04
N LEU A 88 13.45 -13.83 -10.76
CA LEU A 88 12.33 -14.74 -10.48
C LEU A 88 12.75 -16.20 -10.72
N ALA A 89 13.40 -16.50 -11.85
CA ALA A 89 13.87 -17.85 -12.17
C ALA A 89 14.88 -18.36 -11.13
N GLN A 90 15.78 -17.49 -10.67
CA GLN A 90 16.74 -17.81 -9.60
C GLN A 90 16.02 -18.15 -8.30
N ALA A 91 15.05 -17.34 -7.87
CA ALA A 91 14.29 -17.59 -6.64
C ALA A 91 13.45 -18.88 -6.72
N GLN A 92 12.91 -19.21 -7.91
CA GLN A 92 12.22 -20.49 -8.15
C GLN A 92 13.17 -21.69 -8.00
N ALA A 93 14.37 -21.60 -8.55
CA ALA A 93 15.38 -22.65 -8.43
C ALA A 93 15.83 -22.84 -6.97
N ASP A 94 15.98 -21.74 -6.21
CA ASP A 94 16.35 -21.78 -4.80
C ASP A 94 15.26 -22.42 -3.94
N LEU A 95 13.99 -22.14 -4.21
CA LEU A 95 12.84 -22.81 -3.56
C LEU A 95 12.82 -24.32 -3.90
N ALA A 96 13.02 -24.69 -5.15
CA ALA A 96 13.08 -26.09 -5.56
C ALA A 96 14.22 -26.83 -4.84
N ARG A 97 15.40 -26.21 -4.71
CA ARG A 97 16.53 -26.75 -3.96
C ARG A 97 16.21 -26.93 -2.47
N ALA A 98 15.61 -25.93 -1.82
CA ALA A 98 15.23 -25.99 -0.42
C ALA A 98 14.19 -27.08 -0.16
N THR A 99 13.18 -27.19 -1.02
CA THR A 99 12.13 -28.22 -0.96
C THR A 99 12.71 -29.62 -1.13
N SER A 100 13.65 -29.80 -2.06
CA SER A 100 14.36 -31.07 -2.25
C SER A 100 15.19 -31.44 -1.01
N GLY A 101 15.83 -30.49 -0.37
CA GLY A 101 16.54 -30.67 0.89
C GLY A 101 15.62 -31.13 2.02
N LYS A 102 14.47 -30.46 2.20
CA LYS A 102 13.45 -30.87 3.17
C LYS A 102 12.97 -32.30 2.92
N SER A 103 12.74 -32.68 1.65
CA SER A 103 12.31 -34.04 1.27
C SER A 103 13.36 -35.09 1.61
N ALA A 104 14.65 -34.79 1.40
CA ALA A 104 15.76 -35.69 1.74
C ALA A 104 15.86 -35.90 3.27
N ASP A 105 15.76 -34.81 4.06
CA ASP A 105 15.77 -34.90 5.51
C ASP A 105 14.56 -35.71 6.04
N ALA A 106 13.37 -35.51 5.47
CA ALA A 106 12.17 -36.29 5.80
C ALA A 106 12.34 -37.81 5.44
N ALA A 107 13.02 -38.13 4.33
CA ALA A 107 13.36 -39.50 3.99
C ALA A 107 14.35 -40.12 4.98
N SER A 108 15.34 -39.35 5.43
CA SER A 108 16.33 -39.78 6.45
C SER A 108 15.64 -40.10 7.80
N ILE A 109 14.66 -39.31 8.20
CA ILE A 109 13.85 -39.58 9.39
C ILE A 109 13.12 -40.92 9.27
N ARG A 110 12.41 -41.17 8.15
CA ARG A 110 11.69 -42.42 7.91
C ARG A 110 12.62 -43.64 7.96
N THR A 111 13.82 -43.49 7.39
CA THR A 111 14.84 -44.57 7.46
C THR A 111 15.27 -44.82 8.91
N THR A 112 15.48 -43.76 9.70
CA THR A 112 15.87 -43.90 11.12
C THR A 112 14.74 -44.48 11.98
N GLU A 113 13.49 -44.12 11.74
CA GLU A 113 12.31 -44.71 12.37
C GLU A 113 12.22 -46.23 12.10
N SER A 114 12.46 -46.64 10.83
CA SER A 114 12.55 -48.05 10.52
C SER A 114 13.68 -48.76 11.29
N ASN A 115 14.84 -48.13 11.42
CA ASN A 115 15.95 -48.69 12.18
C ASN A 115 15.62 -48.76 13.70
N VAL A 116 14.87 -47.83 14.26
CA VAL A 116 14.37 -47.88 15.63
C VAL A 116 13.44 -49.08 15.80
N THR A 117 12.52 -49.33 14.88
CA THR A 117 11.60 -50.50 14.92
C THR A 117 12.35 -51.80 14.88
N VAL A 118 13.40 -51.92 14.05
CA VAL A 118 14.28 -53.11 14.04
C VAL A 118 15.00 -53.31 15.35
N ALA A 119 15.53 -52.21 15.95
CA ALA A 119 16.21 -52.27 17.24
C ALA A 119 15.24 -52.61 18.39
N GLU A 120 13.98 -52.20 18.31
CA GLU A 120 12.93 -52.56 19.28
C GLU A 120 12.58 -54.07 19.21
N ALA A 121 12.46 -54.62 18.02
CA ALA A 121 12.24 -56.05 17.84
C ALA A 121 13.41 -56.88 18.43
N GLY A 122 14.66 -56.47 18.16
CA GLY A 122 15.83 -57.12 18.74
C GLY A 122 15.91 -56.96 20.28
N MET A 123 15.41 -55.85 20.82
CA MET A 123 15.34 -55.63 22.26
C MET A 123 14.30 -56.58 22.91
N GLU A 124 13.15 -56.82 22.33
CA GLU A 124 12.13 -57.74 22.85
C GLU A 124 12.65 -59.19 22.79
N GLU A 125 13.38 -59.61 21.76
CA GLU A 125 14.07 -60.90 21.69
C GLU A 125 15.10 -61.03 22.85
N ALA A 126 15.98 -60.04 23.01
CA ALA A 126 17.00 -60.06 24.09
C ALA A 126 16.35 -60.09 25.48
N LYS A 127 15.22 -59.39 25.68
CA LYS A 127 14.44 -59.36 26.93
C LYS A 127 13.82 -60.73 27.24
N ALA A 128 13.27 -61.41 26.24
CA ALA A 128 12.75 -62.79 26.40
C ALA A 128 13.86 -63.75 26.80
N ASN A 129 15.02 -63.64 26.11
CA ASN A 129 16.18 -64.48 26.44
C ASN A 129 16.73 -64.20 27.86
N LEU A 130 16.79 -62.94 28.27
CA LEU A 130 17.19 -62.52 29.62
C LEU A 130 16.23 -63.08 30.66
N LYS A 131 14.90 -63.02 30.43
CA LYS A 131 13.88 -63.57 31.32
C LYS A 131 14.08 -65.09 31.51
N ASN A 132 14.22 -65.81 30.40
CA ASN A 132 14.49 -67.27 30.49
C ASN A 132 15.76 -67.58 31.28
N ALA A 133 16.86 -66.89 30.95
CA ALA A 133 18.14 -67.09 31.67
C ALA A 133 18.00 -66.76 33.15
N LYS A 134 17.26 -65.73 33.52
CA LYS A 134 16.98 -65.36 34.93
C LYS A 134 16.15 -66.42 35.63
N ASP A 135 15.10 -66.92 35.00
CA ASP A 135 14.24 -67.96 35.58
C ASP A 135 15.03 -69.28 35.86
N TYR A 136 15.95 -69.61 34.89
CA TYR A 136 16.88 -70.71 35.13
C TYR A 136 17.87 -70.46 36.32
N TYR A 137 18.46 -69.26 36.37
CA TYR A 137 19.38 -68.86 37.44
C TYR A 137 18.71 -68.94 38.78
N GLU A 138 17.53 -68.40 39.01
CA GLU A 138 16.78 -68.44 40.24
C GLU A 138 16.43 -69.86 40.66
N ARG A 139 16.05 -70.72 39.68
CA ARG A 139 15.78 -72.14 39.93
C ARG A 139 17.01 -72.90 40.39
N TYR A 140 18.16 -72.76 39.72
CA TYR A 140 19.41 -73.41 40.09
C TYR A 140 19.98 -72.90 41.40
N LYS A 141 19.79 -71.61 41.68
CA LYS A 141 20.14 -71.06 43.01
C LYS A 141 19.39 -71.70 44.16
N ALA A 142 18.11 -71.97 44.01
CA ALA A 142 17.30 -72.67 45.01
C ALA A 142 17.65 -74.15 45.09
N LEU A 143 18.05 -74.81 43.97
CA LEU A 143 18.52 -76.21 43.99
C LEU A 143 19.91 -76.36 44.64
N LEU A 144 20.82 -75.38 44.40
CA LEU A 144 22.15 -75.41 45.05
C LEU A 144 22.03 -75.26 46.54
N ALA A 145 21.10 -74.43 47.05
CA ALA A 145 20.84 -74.25 48.46
C ALA A 145 20.30 -75.54 49.15
N LYS A 146 19.85 -76.52 48.35
CA LYS A 146 19.38 -77.88 48.77
C LYS A 146 20.34 -78.99 48.42
N ASP A 147 21.60 -78.65 48.03
CA ASP A 147 22.61 -79.58 47.53
C ASP A 147 22.17 -80.49 46.41
N ALA A 148 21.18 -80.08 45.63
CA ALA A 148 20.58 -80.88 44.54
C ALA A 148 21.28 -80.71 43.17
N VAL A 149 22.26 -79.76 43.03
CA VAL A 149 23.09 -79.53 41.87
C VAL A 149 24.53 -79.22 42.29
N THR A 150 25.48 -79.47 41.36
CA THR A 150 26.91 -79.14 41.58
C THR A 150 27.20 -77.65 41.43
N ARG A 151 28.25 -77.16 42.06
CA ARG A 151 28.74 -75.77 41.96
C ARG A 151 29.06 -75.43 40.50
N GLN A 152 29.70 -76.32 39.77
CA GLN A 152 30.00 -76.09 38.33
C GLN A 152 28.73 -75.89 37.46
N GLN A 153 27.66 -76.60 37.73
CA GLN A 153 26.38 -76.45 37.06
C GLN A 153 25.75 -75.10 37.35
N PHE A 154 25.80 -74.63 38.59
CA PHE A 154 25.32 -73.33 38.97
C PHE A 154 26.15 -72.21 38.32
N ASP A 155 27.49 -72.27 38.37
CA ASP A 155 28.38 -71.27 37.78
C ASP A 155 28.19 -71.12 36.25
N ALA A 156 27.88 -72.23 35.57
CA ALA A 156 27.54 -72.22 34.16
C ALA A 156 26.21 -71.46 33.88
N VAL A 157 25.18 -71.64 34.70
CA VAL A 157 23.88 -70.96 34.58
C VAL A 157 24.03 -69.48 34.99
N GLU A 158 24.79 -69.16 36.00
CA GLU A 158 25.10 -67.76 36.39
C GLU A 158 25.80 -67.02 35.23
N THR A 159 26.78 -67.65 34.60
CA THR A 159 27.51 -67.09 33.49
C THR A 159 26.53 -66.82 32.29
N ARG A 160 25.61 -67.71 32.03
CA ARG A 160 24.56 -67.55 30.98
C ARG A 160 23.63 -66.39 31.28
N TYR A 161 23.20 -66.24 32.56
CA TYR A 161 22.37 -65.12 32.99
C TYR A 161 23.10 -63.76 32.78
N LYS A 162 24.37 -63.67 33.26
CA LYS A 162 25.20 -62.45 33.10
C LYS A 162 25.42 -62.10 31.60
N ALA A 163 25.64 -63.11 30.77
CA ALA A 163 25.79 -62.89 29.31
C ALA A 163 24.49 -62.38 28.67
N ALA A 164 23.31 -62.96 29.04
CA ALA A 164 22.02 -62.53 28.55
C ALA A 164 21.69 -61.10 29.01
N GLN A 165 22.06 -60.72 30.24
CA GLN A 165 21.89 -59.37 30.77
C GLN A 165 22.79 -58.36 30.00
N ALA A 166 24.06 -58.66 29.80
CA ALA A 166 24.97 -57.83 29.02
C ALA A 166 24.48 -57.62 27.58
N ARG A 167 23.91 -58.63 26.96
CA ARG A 167 23.32 -58.58 25.64
C ARG A 167 22.10 -57.67 25.58
N TYR A 168 21.19 -57.80 26.54
CA TYR A 168 20.03 -56.87 26.65
C TYR A 168 20.46 -55.43 26.84
N ASP A 169 21.41 -55.15 27.76
CA ASP A 169 21.94 -53.83 28.01
C ASP A 169 22.60 -53.22 26.76
N GLN A 170 23.33 -54.01 25.98
CA GLN A 170 23.93 -53.61 24.71
C GLN A 170 22.87 -53.17 23.72
N ILE A 171 21.84 -53.97 23.49
CA ILE A 171 20.75 -53.68 22.49
C ILE A 171 19.94 -52.49 22.99
N SER A 172 19.66 -52.38 24.30
CA SER A 172 18.94 -51.24 24.89
C SER A 172 19.69 -49.91 24.66
N ARG A 173 21.01 -49.91 24.86
CA ARG A 173 21.87 -48.73 24.56
C ARG A 173 21.89 -48.41 23.08
N GLN A 174 21.95 -49.40 22.19
CA GLN A 174 21.91 -49.23 20.73
C GLN A 174 20.58 -48.60 20.31
N ARG A 175 19.45 -49.10 20.82
CA ARG A 175 18.13 -48.49 20.57
C ARG A 175 18.06 -47.03 21.01
N LYS A 176 18.58 -46.73 22.22
CA LYS A 176 18.63 -45.35 22.72
C LYS A 176 19.47 -44.43 21.82
N SER A 177 20.61 -44.93 21.35
CA SER A 177 21.47 -44.16 20.41
C SER A 177 20.75 -43.88 19.10
N THR A 178 20.10 -44.87 18.48
CA THR A 178 19.34 -44.72 17.24
C THR A 178 18.20 -43.71 17.43
N LYS A 179 17.49 -43.75 18.58
CA LYS A 179 16.44 -42.79 18.89
C LYS A 179 16.95 -41.36 19.05
N LEU A 180 18.14 -41.15 19.61
CA LEU A 180 18.77 -39.82 19.71
C LEU A 180 19.12 -39.26 18.32
N VAL A 181 19.61 -40.10 17.41
CA VAL A 181 19.83 -39.72 16.00
C VAL A 181 18.51 -39.28 15.34
N GLY A 182 17.41 -39.98 15.62
CA GLY A 182 16.08 -39.57 15.13
C GLY A 182 15.66 -38.16 15.61
N HIS A 183 15.94 -37.85 16.88
CA HIS A 183 15.66 -36.49 17.40
C HIS A 183 16.55 -35.43 16.74
N GLU A 184 17.83 -35.71 16.51
CA GLU A 184 18.72 -34.79 15.79
C GLU A 184 18.20 -34.51 14.37
N LEU A 185 17.81 -35.56 13.64
CA LEU A 185 17.22 -35.43 12.31
C LEU A 185 15.90 -34.64 12.29
N THR A 186 15.09 -34.77 13.36
CA THR A 186 13.87 -33.96 13.50
C THR A 186 14.21 -32.46 13.65
N GLY A 187 15.24 -32.14 14.42
CA GLY A 187 15.73 -30.75 14.52
C GLY A 187 16.23 -30.22 13.18
N ARG A 188 16.95 -31.05 12.41
CA ARG A 188 17.44 -30.73 11.07
C ARG A 188 16.29 -30.52 10.07
N LEU A 189 15.23 -31.36 10.15
CA LEU A 189 14.03 -31.15 9.34
C LEU A 189 13.39 -29.78 9.63
N GLY A 190 13.28 -29.37 10.89
CA GLY A 190 12.78 -28.05 11.26
C GLY A 190 13.62 -26.90 10.66
N GLN A 191 14.95 -27.07 10.60
CA GLN A 191 15.82 -26.11 9.94
C GLN A 191 15.61 -26.08 8.42
N SER A 192 15.45 -27.25 7.76
CA SER A 192 15.15 -27.34 6.35
C SER A 192 13.78 -26.73 6.02
N GLU A 193 12.81 -26.85 6.93
CA GLU A 193 11.51 -26.23 6.82
C GLU A 193 11.60 -24.69 6.89
N ALA A 194 12.40 -24.16 7.81
CA ALA A 194 12.69 -22.72 7.86
C ALA A 194 13.38 -22.21 6.59
N ASN A 195 14.27 -23.01 6.00
CA ASN A 195 14.91 -22.66 4.72
C ASN A 195 13.92 -22.63 3.55
N VAL A 196 12.92 -23.53 3.52
CA VAL A 196 11.83 -23.49 2.53
C VAL A 196 11.03 -22.18 2.69
N ASN A 197 10.62 -21.82 3.90
CA ASN A 197 9.88 -20.59 4.16
C ASN A 197 10.68 -19.34 3.74
N LEU A 198 11.99 -19.33 3.97
CA LEU A 198 12.87 -18.25 3.52
C LEU A 198 12.89 -18.16 1.99
N ALA A 199 13.02 -19.30 1.30
CA ALA A 199 13.04 -19.33 -0.17
C ALA A 199 11.67 -18.95 -0.77
N GLU A 200 10.56 -19.32 -0.12
CA GLU A 200 9.21 -18.87 -0.51
C GLU A 200 9.07 -17.35 -0.39
N ALA A 201 9.52 -16.76 0.72
CA ALA A 201 9.50 -15.32 0.90
C ALA A 201 10.36 -14.60 -0.16
N ALA A 202 11.52 -15.16 -0.52
CA ALA A 202 12.38 -14.63 -1.58
C ALA A 202 11.70 -14.71 -2.95
N LEU A 203 10.98 -15.80 -3.24
CA LEU A 203 10.20 -15.97 -4.47
C LEU A 203 9.07 -14.93 -4.56
N GLU A 204 8.32 -14.72 -3.49
CA GLU A 204 7.24 -13.70 -3.47
C GLU A 204 7.80 -12.28 -3.66
N LEU A 205 8.96 -11.98 -3.07
CA LEU A 205 9.64 -10.71 -3.30
C LEU A 205 10.07 -10.54 -4.76
N ALA A 206 10.58 -11.60 -5.41
CA ALA A 206 10.95 -11.55 -6.83
C ALA A 206 9.73 -11.33 -7.73
N LYS A 207 8.59 -11.99 -7.45
CA LYS A 207 7.31 -11.78 -8.14
C LYS A 207 6.83 -10.33 -7.98
N LEU A 208 6.90 -9.80 -6.77
CA LEU A 208 6.48 -8.43 -6.46
C LEU A 208 7.34 -7.42 -7.24
N ARG A 209 8.66 -7.61 -7.28
CA ARG A 209 9.56 -6.74 -8.06
C ARG A 209 9.25 -6.81 -9.56
N LEU A 210 8.97 -8.00 -10.08
CA LEU A 210 8.55 -8.17 -11.47
C LEU A 210 7.23 -7.45 -11.75
N SER A 211 6.26 -7.49 -10.83
CA SER A 211 5.00 -6.75 -11.00
C SER A 211 5.19 -5.24 -11.09
N TYR A 212 6.22 -4.69 -10.46
CA TYR A 212 6.54 -3.26 -10.52
C TYR A 212 7.11 -2.82 -11.88
N THR A 213 7.46 -3.75 -12.78
CA THR A 213 7.88 -3.41 -14.15
C THR A 213 6.71 -2.92 -15.01
N ILE A 214 5.48 -3.25 -14.62
CA ILE A 214 4.27 -2.81 -15.29
C ILE A 214 3.62 -1.73 -14.43
N ILE A 215 3.66 -0.50 -14.91
CA ILE A 215 3.13 0.66 -14.19
C ILE A 215 1.75 0.97 -14.72
N THR A 216 0.77 0.96 -13.81
CA THR A 216 -0.64 1.11 -14.14
C THR A 216 -1.24 2.40 -13.59
N ALA A 217 -2.34 2.85 -14.17
CA ALA A 217 -3.11 3.99 -13.71
C ALA A 217 -3.73 3.71 -12.32
N PRO A 218 -3.56 4.61 -11.33
CA PRO A 218 -4.09 4.44 -9.98
C PRO A 218 -5.59 4.74 -9.87
N CYS A 219 -6.14 5.55 -10.78
CA CYS A 219 -7.54 5.97 -10.84
C CYS A 219 -7.98 6.15 -12.30
N ASP A 220 -9.30 6.26 -12.49
CA ASP A 220 -9.88 6.70 -13.75
C ASP A 220 -9.61 8.19 -13.93
N GLY A 221 -9.31 8.62 -15.16
CA GLY A 221 -9.04 10.03 -15.41
C GLY A 221 -8.17 10.31 -16.62
N TYR A 222 -7.63 11.51 -16.70
CA TYR A 222 -6.84 11.98 -17.83
C TYR A 222 -5.35 12.00 -17.48
N VAL A 223 -4.55 11.39 -18.34
CA VAL A 223 -3.09 11.43 -18.24
C VAL A 223 -2.60 12.84 -18.56
N GLY A 224 -1.64 13.31 -17.80
CA GLY A 224 -0.99 14.60 -18.03
C GLY A 224 0.03 14.57 -19.18
N ARG A 225 0.92 15.56 -19.18
CA ARG A 225 1.99 15.67 -20.16
C ARG A 225 2.98 14.51 -20.05
N LYS A 226 3.52 14.07 -21.18
CA LYS A 226 4.49 13.00 -21.29
C LYS A 226 5.92 13.56 -21.30
N ASP A 227 6.57 13.55 -20.13
CA ASP A 227 7.96 14.02 -19.99
C ASP A 227 8.99 12.87 -20.01
N ILE A 228 8.56 11.66 -20.39
CA ILE A 228 9.37 10.44 -20.43
C ILE A 228 9.47 9.88 -21.85
N HIS A 229 10.56 9.14 -22.12
CA HIS A 229 10.86 8.58 -23.43
C HIS A 229 11.23 7.10 -23.35
N VAL A 230 10.92 6.34 -24.38
CA VAL A 230 11.37 4.95 -24.53
C VAL A 230 12.90 4.92 -24.57
N GLY A 231 13.51 3.97 -23.86
CA GLY A 231 14.96 3.86 -23.67
C GLY A 231 15.53 4.73 -22.55
N GLN A 232 14.72 5.56 -21.89
CA GLN A 232 15.15 6.35 -20.74
C GLN A 232 15.35 5.47 -19.51
N LEU A 233 16.45 5.67 -18.78
CA LEU A 233 16.68 5.07 -17.47
C LEU A 233 15.86 5.82 -16.42
N VAL A 234 15.09 5.09 -15.63
CA VAL A 234 14.31 5.62 -14.50
C VAL A 234 14.80 5.03 -13.18
N GLN A 235 14.60 5.79 -12.08
CA GLN A 235 15.02 5.39 -10.74
C GLN A 235 13.84 5.34 -9.78
N PRO A 236 13.93 4.56 -8.69
CA PRO A 236 12.87 4.48 -7.68
C PRO A 236 12.48 5.86 -7.15
N GLY A 237 11.19 6.15 -7.09
CA GLY A 237 10.63 7.44 -6.68
C GLY A 237 10.50 8.48 -7.80
N GLN A 238 11.07 8.23 -9.00
CA GLN A 238 10.96 9.15 -10.11
C GLN A 238 9.51 9.24 -10.61
N LEU A 239 9.01 10.47 -10.77
CA LEU A 239 7.71 10.74 -11.37
C LEU A 239 7.76 10.41 -12.87
N LEU A 240 6.81 9.62 -13.34
CA LEU A 240 6.67 9.26 -14.73
C LEU A 240 5.58 10.09 -15.42
N VAL A 241 4.42 10.18 -14.77
CA VAL A 241 3.28 10.91 -15.29
C VAL A 241 2.31 11.23 -14.15
N LYS A 242 1.43 12.20 -14.34
CA LYS A 242 0.34 12.53 -13.42
C LYS A 242 -0.98 12.12 -14.06
N VAL A 243 -1.87 11.53 -13.27
CA VAL A 243 -3.25 11.24 -13.69
C VAL A 243 -4.19 12.15 -12.91
N VAL A 244 -4.99 12.93 -13.63
CA VAL A 244 -6.02 13.80 -13.06
C VAL A 244 -7.32 13.03 -12.96
N ASP A 245 -7.80 12.80 -11.74
CA ASP A 245 -9.05 12.10 -11.45
C ASP A 245 -10.24 12.84 -12.08
N ASP A 246 -11.12 12.12 -12.74
CA ASP A 246 -12.32 12.67 -13.35
C ASP A 246 -13.54 12.67 -12.42
N ALA A 247 -13.53 11.87 -11.34
CA ALA A 247 -14.66 11.70 -10.44
C ALA A 247 -14.78 12.84 -9.42
N ASN A 248 -13.65 13.31 -8.86
CA ASN A 248 -13.65 14.25 -7.74
C ASN A 248 -13.24 15.65 -8.20
N VAL A 249 -14.19 16.58 -8.23
CA VAL A 249 -13.99 18.00 -8.55
C VAL A 249 -14.54 18.85 -7.42
N TRP A 250 -13.78 19.85 -7.00
CA TRP A 250 -14.20 20.84 -6.01
C TRP A 250 -13.63 22.21 -6.38
N ILE A 251 -14.11 23.24 -5.71
CA ILE A 251 -13.56 24.57 -5.86
C ILE A 251 -12.83 24.93 -4.56
N MET A 252 -11.66 25.52 -4.73
CA MET A 252 -10.94 26.19 -3.68
C MET A 252 -11.09 27.69 -3.90
N ALA A 253 -11.82 28.36 -3.01
CA ALA A 253 -12.10 29.79 -3.07
C ALA A 253 -11.44 30.50 -1.89
N ASP A 254 -10.65 31.52 -2.15
CA ASP A 254 -9.94 32.29 -1.15
C ASP A 254 -10.73 33.55 -0.78
N TYR A 255 -11.44 33.50 0.37
CA TYR A 255 -12.21 34.61 0.91
C TYR A 255 -11.40 35.48 1.87
N ARG A 256 -11.69 36.78 1.91
CA ARG A 256 -11.05 37.71 2.85
C ARG A 256 -11.54 37.43 4.28
N GLU A 257 -10.66 37.69 5.25
CA GLU A 257 -10.95 37.56 6.68
C GLU A 257 -12.28 38.25 7.09
N THR A 258 -12.55 39.42 6.49
CA THR A 258 -13.77 40.21 6.74
C THR A 258 -15.07 39.55 6.28
N GLN A 259 -14.99 38.66 5.26
CA GLN A 259 -16.14 37.98 4.66
C GLN A 259 -16.54 36.73 5.45
N LEU A 260 -15.59 36.11 6.19
CA LEU A 260 -15.79 34.85 6.88
C LEU A 260 -16.93 34.85 7.90
N LYS A 261 -17.28 36.01 8.47
CA LYS A 261 -18.39 36.14 9.44
C LYS A 261 -19.74 35.72 8.85
N HIS A 262 -19.89 35.77 7.52
CA HIS A 262 -21.12 35.45 6.81
C HIS A 262 -21.06 34.08 6.11
N ILE A 263 -19.91 33.41 6.09
CA ILE A 263 -19.71 32.14 5.43
C ILE A 263 -19.75 31.01 6.47
N ALA A 264 -20.66 30.07 6.30
CA ALA A 264 -20.79 28.91 7.17
C ALA A 264 -20.72 27.61 6.35
N VAL A 265 -20.30 26.52 6.98
CA VAL A 265 -20.37 25.19 6.37
C VAL A 265 -21.81 24.87 6.02
N GLY A 266 -22.07 24.44 4.79
CA GLY A 266 -23.41 24.19 4.25
C GLY A 266 -24.05 25.38 3.53
N SER A 267 -23.46 26.58 3.54
CA SER A 267 -23.98 27.73 2.77
C SER A 267 -24.04 27.43 1.29
N GLU A 268 -25.10 27.85 0.63
CA GLU A 268 -25.28 27.73 -0.83
C GLU A 268 -24.32 28.68 -1.56
N VAL A 269 -23.67 28.17 -2.58
CA VAL A 269 -22.70 28.90 -3.40
C VAL A 269 -23.12 28.85 -4.87
N LYS A 270 -23.21 30.00 -5.49
CA LYS A 270 -23.34 30.13 -6.94
C LYS A 270 -21.93 30.24 -7.52
N ILE A 271 -21.69 29.50 -8.59
CA ILE A 271 -20.36 29.34 -9.19
C ILE A 271 -20.47 29.67 -10.68
N SER A 272 -19.62 30.58 -11.15
CA SER A 272 -19.49 30.92 -12.57
C SER A 272 -18.07 30.65 -13.02
N ALA A 273 -17.90 29.88 -14.08
CA ALA A 273 -16.59 29.55 -14.63
C ALA A 273 -16.28 30.42 -15.85
N ASP A 274 -15.12 31.08 -15.86
CA ASP A 274 -14.69 31.93 -16.98
C ASP A 274 -14.67 31.21 -18.33
N ALA A 275 -14.36 29.92 -18.32
CA ALA A 275 -14.31 29.06 -19.50
C ALA A 275 -15.70 28.63 -20.00
N LEU A 276 -16.76 28.81 -19.20
CA LEU A 276 -18.13 28.36 -19.47
C LEU A 276 -19.14 29.47 -19.09
N PRO A 277 -19.13 30.62 -19.79
CA PRO A 277 -19.88 31.80 -19.35
C PRO A 277 -21.40 31.63 -19.39
N ASP A 278 -21.90 30.67 -20.14
CA ASP A 278 -23.34 30.39 -20.27
C ASP A 278 -23.86 29.35 -19.28
N THR A 279 -22.97 28.80 -18.42
CA THR A 279 -23.31 27.73 -17.47
C THR A 279 -23.05 28.19 -16.04
N GLU A 280 -24.10 28.24 -15.25
CA GLU A 280 -24.01 28.51 -13.82
C GLU A 280 -24.06 27.18 -13.08
N PHE A 281 -23.11 26.97 -12.17
CA PHE A 281 -23.09 25.82 -11.27
C PHE A 281 -23.52 26.25 -9.88
N THR A 282 -24.04 25.30 -9.14
CA THR A 282 -24.36 25.47 -7.71
C THR A 282 -23.51 24.52 -6.88
N GLY A 283 -23.29 24.90 -5.65
CA GLY A 283 -22.53 24.08 -4.72
C GLY A 283 -22.79 24.51 -3.28
N HIS A 284 -22.10 23.84 -2.36
CA HIS A 284 -22.20 24.11 -0.93
C HIS A 284 -20.81 24.19 -0.32
N VAL A 285 -20.66 25.09 0.65
CA VAL A 285 -19.44 25.16 1.45
C VAL A 285 -19.24 23.85 2.20
N GLU A 286 -18.20 23.10 1.83
CA GLU A 286 -17.86 21.81 2.46
C GLU A 286 -17.05 22.02 3.73
N SER A 287 -16.04 22.88 3.66
CA SER A 287 -15.16 23.19 4.79
C SER A 287 -14.47 24.55 4.64
N ILE A 288 -14.11 25.13 5.78
CA ILE A 288 -13.37 26.38 5.88
C ILE A 288 -12.05 26.07 6.54
N ALA A 289 -10.93 26.51 5.94
CA ALA A 289 -9.62 26.29 6.51
C ALA A 289 -9.44 26.97 7.86
N SER A 290 -8.78 26.30 8.79
CA SER A 290 -8.47 26.85 10.13
C SER A 290 -7.25 27.79 10.15
N ALA A 291 -6.61 28.03 8.98
CA ALA A 291 -5.46 28.90 8.84
C ALA A 291 -5.51 29.66 7.51
N THR A 292 -4.89 30.84 7.49
CA THR A 292 -4.78 31.64 6.27
C THR A 292 -3.79 31.01 5.27
N GLY A 293 -3.91 31.33 3.99
CA GLY A 293 -3.00 30.81 2.96
C GLY A 293 -1.52 31.11 3.26
N THR A 294 -1.22 32.30 3.79
CA THR A 294 0.14 32.70 4.20
C THR A 294 0.67 31.87 5.37
N ALA A 295 -0.17 31.53 6.34
CA ALA A 295 0.20 30.70 7.50
C ALA A 295 0.53 29.26 7.06
N TRP A 296 -0.19 28.70 6.09
CA TRP A 296 0.11 27.39 5.48
C TRP A 296 1.45 27.37 4.73
N MET A 297 1.78 28.46 4.04
CA MET A 297 3.04 28.56 3.29
C MET A 297 4.26 28.81 4.18
N GLY A 298 4.06 29.07 5.49
CA GLY A 298 5.15 29.41 6.41
C GLY A 298 5.86 30.72 6.06
N ALA A 299 5.21 31.59 5.28
CA ALA A 299 5.78 32.85 4.87
C ALA A 299 5.82 33.83 6.07
N PRO A 300 7.01 34.39 6.44
CA PRO A 300 7.08 35.34 7.53
C PRO A 300 6.36 36.64 7.14
N VAL A 301 5.35 37.01 7.90
CA VAL A 301 4.58 38.28 7.74
C VAL A 301 5.32 39.49 8.33
N ASN A 302 6.61 39.35 8.59
CA ASN A 302 7.41 40.43 9.22
C ASN A 302 8.06 41.30 8.16
N ASN A 303 7.60 42.55 8.07
CA ASN A 303 8.33 43.63 7.41
C ASN A 303 9.55 44.03 8.25
N ALA A 304 10.75 43.64 7.80
CA ALA A 304 12.03 43.95 8.48
C ALA A 304 12.35 45.45 8.67
N THR A 305 11.50 46.32 8.14
CA THR A 305 11.69 47.78 8.11
C THR A 305 10.98 48.55 9.24
N GLY A 306 10.36 47.86 10.21
CA GLY A 306 9.76 48.49 11.39
C GLY A 306 8.40 49.16 11.20
N ASN A 307 7.89 49.28 9.97
CA ASN A 307 6.54 49.79 9.72
C ASN A 307 5.57 48.60 9.52
N PHE A 308 4.67 48.43 10.48
CA PHE A 308 3.59 47.42 10.35
C PHE A 308 2.53 47.95 9.37
N VAL A 309 2.40 47.25 8.24
CA VAL A 309 1.27 47.43 7.31
C VAL A 309 0.35 46.22 7.46
N LYS A 310 -0.89 46.47 7.92
CA LYS A 310 -1.90 45.40 7.99
C LYS A 310 -2.26 44.96 6.57
N VAL A 311 -1.85 43.75 6.21
CA VAL A 311 -2.26 43.08 4.95
C VAL A 311 -3.44 42.22 5.25
N GLU A 312 -4.54 42.37 4.50
CA GLU A 312 -5.73 41.56 4.61
C GLU A 312 -5.41 40.13 4.23
N GLN A 313 -5.73 39.21 5.13
CA GLN A 313 -5.47 37.76 4.93
C GLN A 313 -6.64 37.10 4.19
N ARG A 314 -6.33 36.06 3.42
CA ARG A 314 -7.32 35.22 2.77
C ARG A 314 -7.35 33.84 3.42
N VAL A 315 -8.54 33.29 3.53
CA VAL A 315 -8.78 31.96 4.11
C VAL A 315 -9.37 31.07 3.04
N PRO A 316 -8.73 29.92 2.75
CA PRO A 316 -9.26 28.96 1.78
C PRO A 316 -10.57 28.34 2.26
N VAL A 317 -11.55 28.32 1.39
CA VAL A 317 -12.85 27.67 1.57
C VAL A 317 -13.03 26.64 0.48
N ARG A 318 -13.27 25.40 0.88
CA ARG A 318 -13.54 24.31 -0.02
C ARG A 318 -15.03 24.24 -0.29
N ILE A 319 -15.41 24.24 -1.55
CA ILE A 319 -16.79 24.22 -2.02
C ILE A 319 -16.99 22.96 -2.84
N ARG A 320 -17.96 22.14 -2.45
CA ARG A 320 -18.42 20.99 -3.23
C ARG A 320 -19.39 21.47 -4.30
N ILE A 321 -19.19 21.05 -5.52
CA ILE A 321 -20.07 21.39 -6.65
C ILE A 321 -21.16 20.34 -6.75
N ASP A 322 -22.40 20.79 -6.92
CA ASP A 322 -23.55 19.94 -7.18
C ASP A 322 -23.80 19.92 -8.71
N GLY A 323 -23.86 18.74 -9.31
CA GLY A 323 -24.07 18.62 -10.74
C GLY A 323 -23.93 17.19 -11.23
N LYS A 324 -24.34 16.96 -12.46
CA LYS A 324 -24.17 15.66 -13.11
C LYS A 324 -22.69 15.47 -13.51
N PRO A 325 -22.17 14.23 -13.50
CA PRO A 325 -20.78 13.96 -13.89
C PRO A 325 -20.40 14.53 -15.27
N GLU A 326 -21.33 14.53 -16.23
CA GLU A 326 -21.11 15.06 -17.58
C GLU A 326 -20.89 16.58 -17.60
N GLU A 327 -21.61 17.33 -16.78
CA GLU A 327 -21.47 18.77 -16.63
C GLU A 327 -20.17 19.12 -15.88
N LEU A 328 -19.86 18.35 -14.85
CA LEU A 328 -18.65 18.51 -14.06
C LEU A 328 -17.37 18.12 -14.83
N ALA A 329 -17.46 17.26 -15.83
CA ALA A 329 -16.33 16.88 -16.69
C ALA A 329 -15.76 18.08 -17.49
N ALA A 330 -16.58 19.11 -17.77
CA ALA A 330 -16.14 20.34 -18.42
C ALA A 330 -15.25 21.22 -17.53
N LEU A 331 -15.39 21.12 -16.19
CA LEU A 331 -14.60 21.86 -15.21
C LEU A 331 -13.21 21.22 -15.05
N LYS A 332 -12.24 21.68 -15.83
CA LYS A 332 -10.87 21.18 -15.77
C LYS A 332 -10.12 21.78 -14.58
N ALA A 333 -9.21 20.99 -13.99
CA ALA A 333 -8.36 21.47 -12.90
C ALA A 333 -7.56 22.73 -13.31
N GLY A 334 -7.54 23.72 -12.45
CA GLY A 334 -6.84 24.98 -12.66
C GLY A 334 -7.64 26.05 -13.38
N LEU A 335 -8.90 25.81 -13.79
CA LEU A 335 -9.76 26.86 -14.31
C LEU A 335 -10.10 27.87 -13.20
N ASN A 336 -10.08 29.16 -13.55
CA ASN A 336 -10.57 30.21 -12.67
C ASN A 336 -12.11 30.23 -12.65
N VAL A 337 -12.65 30.50 -11.50
CA VAL A 337 -14.08 30.62 -11.27
C VAL A 337 -14.37 31.77 -10.32
N GLU A 338 -15.55 32.33 -10.46
CA GLU A 338 -16.11 33.29 -9.53
C GLU A 338 -17.11 32.57 -8.61
N THR A 339 -17.10 32.93 -7.35
CA THR A 339 -18.02 32.31 -6.37
C THR A 339 -18.77 33.37 -5.56
N GLU A 340 -20.07 33.15 -5.42
CA GLU A 340 -20.98 33.98 -4.61
C GLU A 340 -21.65 33.12 -3.54
N VAL A 341 -21.30 33.34 -2.28
CA VAL A 341 -21.91 32.67 -1.13
C VAL A 341 -23.10 33.49 -0.65
N LYS A 342 -24.28 32.88 -0.58
CA LYS A 342 -25.51 33.48 -0.01
C LYS A 342 -25.53 33.30 1.53
N TYR A 343 -25.90 34.37 2.26
CA TYR A 343 -26.01 34.36 3.73
C TYR A 343 -27.26 35.09 4.23
#